data_4c2e1d9a39fa10a8f092dd081dba612f
#
_entry.id   4c2e1d9a39fa10a8f092dd081dba612f
#
_cell.length_a   1.000
_cell.length_b   1.000
_cell.length_c   1.000
_cell.angle_alpha   90.00
_cell.angle_beta   90.00
_cell.angle_gamma   90.00
#
_symmetry.space_group_name_H-M   'P 1'
#
loop_
_entity.id
_entity.type
_entity.pdbx_description
1 polymer ?
#
loop_
_entity_poly.entity_id
_entity_poly.type
_entity_poly.pdbx_seq_one_letter_code
_entity_poly.pdbx_strand_id
1 'polypeptide(L)'
;LTTETIDLTHAIQARDGVACVVYTKDDCRQCVMTKGLLDKAGIYYTTVNAEHDPTALEYVTETLGYRQMPVVVASTIDGDIVWSGFQPLKIREHITHRADAA
;
A
#
# COMPACT_ATOMS: atom_id res chain seq x y z
N LEU A 1 -10.46 -20.08 0.65
CA LEU A 1 -9.23 -20.34 0.24
C LEU A 1 -8.56 -19.21 -0.55
N THR A 2 -7.73 -19.56 -1.48
CA THR A 2 -6.98 -18.58 -2.24
C THR A 2 -7.81 -17.84 -3.28
N THR A 3 -9.07 -18.22 -3.46
CA THR A 3 -9.94 -17.57 -4.44
C THR A 3 -10.01 -16.07 -4.23
N GLU A 4 -10.19 -15.67 -2.99
CA GLU A 4 -10.30 -14.26 -2.67
C GLU A 4 -9.01 -13.52 -2.98
N THR A 5 -7.88 -14.12 -2.66
CA THR A 5 -6.58 -13.53 -2.95
C THR A 5 -6.36 -13.43 -4.46
N ILE A 6 -6.76 -14.46 -5.20
CA ILE A 6 -6.64 -14.48 -6.65
C ILE A 6 -7.48 -13.36 -7.27
N ASP A 7 -8.70 -13.20 -6.79
CA ASP A 7 -9.57 -12.15 -7.29
C ASP A 7 -8.99 -10.77 -7.05
N LEU A 8 -8.42 -10.57 -5.87
CA LEU A 8 -7.81 -9.30 -5.53
C LEU A 8 -6.60 -9.04 -6.43
N THR A 9 -5.80 -10.05 -6.67
CA THR A 9 -4.64 -9.91 -7.54
C THR A 9 -5.06 -9.55 -8.96
N HIS A 10 -6.10 -10.21 -9.47
CA HIS A 10 -6.61 -9.89 -10.79
C HIS A 10 -7.11 -8.46 -10.88
N ALA A 11 -7.82 -7.99 -9.85
CA ALA A 11 -8.33 -6.64 -9.83
C ALA A 11 -7.19 -5.62 -9.85
N ILE A 12 -6.13 -5.89 -9.09
CA ILE A 12 -4.98 -5.01 -9.06
C ILE A 12 -4.26 -4.99 -10.40
N GLN A 13 -4.08 -6.17 -10.98
CA GLN A 13 -3.43 -6.27 -12.28
C GLN A 13 -4.24 -5.60 -13.38
N ALA A 14 -5.55 -5.70 -13.30
CA ALA A 14 -6.43 -5.03 -14.27
C ALA A 14 -6.30 -3.51 -14.17
N ARG A 15 -5.75 -3.01 -13.06
CA ARG A 15 -5.51 -1.59 -12.85
C ARG A 15 -4.04 -1.26 -13.07
N ASP A 16 -3.47 -1.76 -14.14
CA ASP A 16 -2.11 -1.48 -14.56
C ASP A 16 -1.05 -2.19 -13.72
N GLY A 17 -1.44 -3.30 -13.12
CA GLY A 17 -0.48 -4.14 -12.42
C GLY A 17 0.07 -3.58 -11.13
N VAL A 18 -0.64 -2.66 -10.50
CA VAL A 18 -0.19 -2.10 -9.23
C VAL A 18 -0.76 -2.90 -8.08
N ALA A 19 0.11 -3.49 -7.27
CA ALA A 19 -0.27 -4.13 -6.02
C ALA A 19 0.19 -3.24 -4.88
N CYS A 20 -0.68 -3.02 -3.91
CA CYS A 20 -0.40 -2.04 -2.87
C CYS A 20 -0.58 -2.64 -1.49
N VAL A 21 0.42 -2.47 -0.63
CA VAL A 21 0.35 -2.87 0.77
C VAL A 21 0.60 -1.62 1.61
N VAL A 22 -0.27 -1.41 2.60
CA VAL A 22 -0.15 -0.28 3.51
C VAL A 22 0.11 -0.83 4.91
N TYR A 23 1.30 -0.56 5.44
CA TYR A 23 1.65 -0.94 6.80
C TYR A 23 1.20 0.18 7.72
N THR A 24 0.40 -0.17 8.73
CA THR A 24 -0.25 0.79 9.60
C THR A 24 0.10 0.53 11.07
N LYS A 25 -0.41 1.37 11.94
CA LYS A 25 -0.36 1.17 13.39
C LYS A 25 -1.65 1.72 14.00
N ASP A 26 -1.85 1.45 15.30
CA ASP A 26 -3.00 2.00 16.01
C ASP A 26 -2.88 3.52 16.12
N ASP A 27 -4.01 4.21 16.17
CA ASP A 27 -4.06 5.67 16.36
C ASP A 27 -3.18 6.42 15.39
N CYS A 28 -3.27 6.05 14.13
CA CYS A 28 -2.42 6.62 13.08
C CYS A 28 -3.28 7.44 12.11
N ARG A 29 -3.25 8.76 12.30
CA ARG A 29 -4.04 9.65 11.46
C ARG A 29 -3.60 9.60 10.00
N GLN A 30 -2.29 9.59 9.77
CA GLN A 30 -1.76 9.54 8.41
C GLN A 30 -2.10 8.23 7.72
N CYS A 31 -2.21 7.14 8.49
CA CYS A 31 -2.64 5.87 7.94
C CYS A 31 -4.08 5.96 7.44
N VAL A 32 -4.94 6.57 8.25
CA VAL A 32 -6.34 6.76 7.87
C VAL A 32 -6.45 7.61 6.61
N MET A 33 -5.68 8.67 6.54
CA MET A 33 -5.70 9.55 5.37
C MET A 33 -5.21 8.85 4.11
N THR A 34 -4.16 8.05 4.24
CA THR A 34 -3.62 7.28 3.12
C THR A 34 -4.66 6.29 2.59
N LYS A 35 -5.27 5.53 3.51
CA LYS A 35 -6.29 4.56 3.12
C LYS A 35 -7.50 5.26 2.50
N GLY A 36 -7.85 6.42 3.04
CA GLY A 36 -8.96 7.19 2.51
C GLY A 36 -8.77 7.59 1.06
N LEU A 37 -7.57 8.01 0.70
CA LEU A 37 -7.29 8.35 -0.70
C LEU A 37 -7.37 7.14 -1.61
N LEU A 38 -6.83 6.01 -1.14
CA LEU A 38 -6.89 4.77 -1.93
C LEU A 38 -8.32 4.29 -2.09
N ASP A 39 -9.10 4.36 -1.01
CA ASP A 39 -10.51 3.97 -1.07
C ASP A 39 -11.28 4.85 -2.05
N LYS A 40 -11.04 6.14 -1.99
CA LYS A 40 -11.73 7.09 -2.85
C LYS A 40 -11.41 6.87 -4.32
N ALA A 41 -10.19 6.44 -4.60
CA ALA A 41 -9.76 6.16 -5.96
C ALA A 41 -10.15 4.75 -6.41
N GLY A 42 -10.76 3.95 -5.55
CA GLY A 42 -11.15 2.60 -5.89
C GLY A 42 -9.99 1.64 -6.03
N ILE A 43 -8.88 1.92 -5.36
CA ILE A 43 -7.69 1.09 -5.43
C ILE A 43 -7.77 -0.02 -4.39
N TYR A 44 -7.49 -1.25 -4.82
CA TYR A 44 -7.38 -2.37 -3.89
C TYR A 44 -6.03 -2.32 -3.20
N TYR A 45 -6.01 -2.55 -1.90
CA TYR A 45 -4.77 -2.60 -1.14
C TYR A 45 -4.96 -3.53 0.04
N THR A 46 -3.84 -4.05 0.52
CA THR A 46 -3.81 -4.87 1.73
C THR A 46 -3.28 -4.02 2.87
N THR A 47 -3.87 -4.14 4.04
CA THR A 47 -3.35 -3.45 5.22
C THR A 47 -2.73 -4.46 6.17
N VAL A 48 -1.62 -4.06 6.79
CA VAL A 48 -0.96 -4.86 7.81
C VAL A 48 -0.67 -3.94 8.98
N ASN A 49 -1.22 -4.26 10.14
CA ASN A 49 -0.94 -3.46 11.34
C ASN A 49 0.40 -3.94 11.93
N ALA A 50 1.45 -3.18 11.65
CA ALA A 50 2.80 -3.56 12.06
C ALA A 50 2.97 -3.52 13.57
N GLU A 51 2.13 -2.74 14.26
CA GLU A 51 2.20 -2.66 15.72
C GLU A 51 1.82 -3.98 16.36
N HIS A 52 0.97 -4.76 15.70
CA HIS A 52 0.51 -6.05 16.20
C HIS A 52 1.08 -7.23 15.44
N ASP A 53 2.08 -6.99 14.60
CA ASP A 53 2.68 -8.03 13.77
C ASP A 53 4.21 -7.85 13.82
N PRO A 54 4.89 -8.59 14.71
CA PRO A 54 6.35 -8.42 14.86
C PRO A 54 7.14 -8.64 13.57
N THR A 55 6.70 -9.56 12.75
CA THR A 55 7.39 -9.82 11.47
C THR A 55 7.26 -8.63 10.54
N ALA A 56 6.08 -8.05 10.47
CA ALA A 56 5.85 -6.87 9.65
C ALA A 56 6.63 -5.67 10.18
N LEU A 57 6.64 -5.50 11.49
CA LEU A 57 7.37 -4.41 12.12
C LEU A 57 8.86 -4.51 11.82
N GLU A 58 9.40 -5.71 11.93
CA GLU A 58 10.81 -5.94 11.63
C GLU A 58 11.10 -5.63 10.16
N TYR A 59 10.23 -6.06 9.27
CA TYR A 59 10.40 -5.79 7.84
C TYR A 59 10.44 -4.30 7.57
N VAL A 60 9.49 -3.55 8.12
CA VAL A 60 9.41 -2.11 7.88
C VAL A 60 10.61 -1.37 8.48
N THR A 61 11.00 -1.73 9.69
CA THR A 61 12.06 -0.99 10.39
C THR A 61 13.45 -1.45 9.99
N GLU A 62 13.67 -2.75 9.87
CA GLU A 62 15.00 -3.28 9.63
C GLU A 62 15.31 -3.42 8.13
N THR A 63 14.35 -3.93 7.37
CA THR A 63 14.58 -4.15 5.93
C THR A 63 14.37 -2.87 5.13
N LEU A 64 13.27 -2.17 5.37
CA LEU A 64 12.96 -0.95 4.62
C LEU A 64 13.54 0.30 5.25
N GLY A 65 13.86 0.25 6.55
CA GLY A 65 14.50 1.37 7.22
C GLY A 65 13.59 2.52 7.62
N TYR A 66 12.30 2.28 7.73
CA TYR A 66 11.34 3.31 8.10
C TYR A 66 10.91 3.16 9.55
N ARG A 67 10.67 4.30 10.21
CA ARG A 67 10.20 4.30 11.58
C ARG A 67 8.88 5.03 11.76
N GLN A 68 8.30 5.49 10.67
CA GLN A 68 7.03 6.22 10.69
C GLN A 68 6.00 5.51 9.83
N MET A 69 4.81 5.31 10.38
CA MET A 69 3.69 4.75 9.62
C MET A 69 2.85 5.88 9.05
N PRO A 70 2.14 5.67 7.97
CA PRO A 70 2.09 4.43 7.20
C PRO A 70 3.35 4.23 6.35
N VAL A 71 3.63 2.98 6.02
CA VAL A 71 4.61 2.66 4.99
C VAL A 71 3.85 2.01 3.85
N VAL A 72 4.00 2.56 2.66
CA VAL A 72 3.28 2.09 1.48
C VAL A 72 4.27 1.42 0.55
N VAL A 73 3.94 0.20 0.14
CA VAL A 73 4.70 -0.53 -0.86
C VAL A 73 3.82 -0.69 -2.08
N ALA A 74 4.20 -0.03 -3.16
CA ALA A 74 3.49 -0.12 -4.43
C ALA A 74 4.31 -0.97 -5.39
N SER A 75 3.82 -2.17 -5.67
CA SER A 75 4.51 -3.12 -6.55
C SER A 75 3.97 -2.96 -7.95
N THR A 76 4.83 -2.55 -8.88
CA THR A 76 4.46 -2.34 -10.26
C THR A 76 5.25 -3.30 -11.14
N ILE A 77 4.92 -3.33 -12.43
CA ILE A 77 5.67 -4.17 -13.36
C ILE A 77 7.12 -3.70 -13.49
N ASP A 78 7.40 -2.45 -13.08
CA ASP A 78 8.75 -1.89 -13.14
C ASP A 78 9.49 -2.03 -11.82
N GLY A 79 8.88 -2.67 -10.82
CA GLY A 79 9.49 -2.88 -9.51
C GLY A 79 8.69 -2.24 -8.40
N ASP A 80 9.21 -2.34 -7.18
CA ASP A 80 8.55 -1.82 -6.00
C ASP A 80 8.94 -0.37 -5.74
N ILE A 81 7.96 0.44 -5.37
CA ILE A 81 8.17 1.81 -4.95
C ILE A 81 7.67 1.91 -3.51
N VAL A 82 8.49 2.44 -2.62
CA VAL A 82 8.20 2.45 -1.19
C VAL A 82 8.36 3.85 -0.64
N TRP A 83 7.45 4.24 0.26
CA TRP A 83 7.58 5.50 0.97
C TRP A 83 6.94 5.40 2.34
N SER A 84 7.23 6.37 3.19
CA SER A 84 6.70 6.46 4.54
C SER A 84 5.93 7.77 4.70
N GLY A 85 4.90 7.75 5.52
CA GLY A 85 4.08 8.91 5.79
C GLY A 85 2.97 9.11 4.78
N PHE A 86 2.12 10.10 5.04
CA PHE A 86 1.04 10.45 4.12
C PHE A 86 1.60 11.32 3.00
N GLN A 87 1.67 10.77 1.80
CA GLN A 87 2.24 11.49 0.66
C GLN A 87 1.30 11.39 -0.53
N PRO A 88 0.33 12.29 -0.61
CA PRO A 88 -0.68 12.21 -1.66
C PRO A 88 -0.12 12.32 -3.08
N LEU A 89 0.98 13.05 -3.26
CA LEU A 89 1.58 13.16 -4.59
C LEU A 89 2.17 11.84 -5.05
N LYS A 90 2.77 11.08 -4.11
CA LYS A 90 3.30 9.77 -4.45
C LYS A 90 2.19 8.78 -4.74
N ILE A 91 1.09 8.86 -3.99
CA ILE A 91 -0.07 8.03 -4.25
C ILE A 91 -0.60 8.30 -5.65
N ARG A 92 -0.73 9.56 -6.00
CA ARG A 92 -1.20 9.95 -7.34
C ARG A 92 -0.25 9.46 -8.41
N GLU A 93 1.03 9.73 -8.24
CA GLU A 93 2.02 9.44 -9.27
C GLU A 93 2.22 7.94 -9.49
N HIS A 94 2.27 7.17 -8.41
CA HIS A 94 2.68 5.78 -8.50
C HIS A 94 1.54 4.77 -8.42
N ILE A 95 0.36 5.20 -7.98
CA ILE A 95 -0.76 4.30 -7.82
C ILE A 95 -1.97 4.77 -8.62
N THR A 96 -2.58 5.90 -8.23
CA THR A 96 -3.85 6.28 -8.84
C THR A 96 -3.69 6.75 -10.27
N HIS A 97 -2.60 7.42 -10.58
CA HIS A 97 -2.35 7.86 -11.95
C HIS A 97 -2.16 6.66 -12.88
N ARG A 98 -1.43 5.64 -12.41
CA ARG A 98 -1.24 4.43 -13.20
C ARG A 98 -2.57 3.72 -13.43
N ALA A 99 -3.41 3.65 -12.39
CA ALA A 99 -4.71 3.01 -12.51
C ALA A 99 -5.59 3.75 -13.51
N ASP A 100 -5.52 5.08 -13.50
CA ASP A 100 -6.30 5.89 -14.43
C ASP A 100 -5.83 5.73 -15.86
N ALA A 101 -4.54 5.52 -16.04
CA ALA A 101 -3.95 5.36 -17.37
C ALA A 101 -4.31 4.00 -17.98
N ALA A 102 -4.60 3.03 -17.14
CA ALA A 102 -4.97 1.71 -17.62
C ALA A 102 -6.39 1.72 -18.16
#